data_0f0687e67e2a260eeada190c36f1ecc1
#
_entry.id   0f0687e67e2a260eeada190c36f1ecc1
#
_cell.length_a   1.000
_cell.length_b   1.000
_cell.length_c   1.000
_cell.angle_alpha   90.00
_cell.angle_beta   90.00
_cell.angle_gamma   90.00
#
_symmetry.space_group_name_H-M   'P 1'
#
loop_
_entity.id
_entity.type
_entity.pdbx_description
1 polymer ?
#
loop_
_entity_poly.entity_id
_entity_poly.type
_entity_poly.pdbx_seq_one_letter_code
_entity_poly.pdbx_strand_id
1 'polypeptide(L)'
;KGLWGGGGQTKKNQNTDGMAAQTIISTGIALCGQDKPTQDMALFTRVLFLAFSKTSFSKPERDAYEDLVAMCSLGNTHLTLEVLGHRQLFEKNFSNAYSLTKSELSKIVEGEKIHDRIFGNWIIPLAAFRTLESVLSLPFSYNDLLTVAVAGMRLQNETAQESSEMGDFWEALQGFHTQGRAIDKAHFRIKWHRTFRSTTMKEDMVFAEPTPVLYLNSAAVAGLFNGRGAANATAN
;
A
#
# COMPACT_ATOMS: atom_id res chain seq x y z
N LYS A 1 2.65 7.63 -13.90
CA LYS A 1 1.22 7.99 -14.10
C LYS A 1 0.51 7.22 -15.24
N GLY A 2 1.21 6.59 -16.17
CA GLY A 2 0.63 5.89 -17.34
C GLY A 2 0.21 4.43 -17.10
N LEU A 3 0.73 3.78 -16.07
CA LEU A 3 0.53 2.33 -15.87
C LEU A 3 -0.87 1.95 -15.40
N TRP A 4 -1.57 2.85 -14.74
CA TRP A 4 -2.81 2.53 -14.03
C TRP A 4 -4.11 2.84 -14.79
N GLY A 5 -4.04 3.53 -15.90
CA GLY A 5 -5.21 3.92 -16.69
C GLY A 5 -5.23 3.40 -18.11
N GLY A 6 -4.42 2.37 -18.44
CA GLY A 6 -4.26 1.92 -19.83
C GLY A 6 -3.62 2.98 -20.75
N GLY A 7 -3.21 4.11 -20.19
CA GLY A 7 -2.50 5.17 -20.90
C GLY A 7 -1.03 4.84 -21.03
N GLY A 8 -0.59 4.36 -22.18
CA GLY A 8 0.81 4.11 -22.48
C GLY A 8 1.64 5.39 -22.59
N GLN A 9 2.96 5.24 -22.61
CA GLN A 9 3.86 6.34 -22.92
C GLN A 9 3.63 6.85 -24.35
N THR A 10 3.36 8.13 -24.45
CA THR A 10 3.29 8.82 -25.74
C THR A 10 4.70 9.22 -26.14
N LYS A 11 5.33 8.51 -27.06
CA LYS A 11 6.56 8.97 -27.72
C LYS A 11 6.20 9.79 -28.94
N LYS A 12 6.65 11.04 -28.97
CA LYS A 12 6.56 11.88 -30.15
C LYS A 12 7.44 11.26 -31.22
N ASN A 13 6.85 10.78 -32.31
CA ASN A 13 7.60 10.25 -33.42
C ASN A 13 8.35 11.40 -34.08
N GLN A 14 9.65 11.26 -34.32
CA GLN A 14 10.49 12.28 -34.99
C GLN A 14 10.20 12.41 -36.47
N ASN A 15 9.41 11.52 -37.07
CA ASN A 15 9.03 11.55 -38.48
C ASN A 15 7.63 12.15 -38.67
N THR A 16 7.62 13.34 -39.15
CA THR A 16 6.77 14.13 -40.08
C THR A 16 5.27 14.30 -39.87
N ASP A 17 4.53 13.51 -39.15
CA ASP A 17 3.06 13.66 -39.10
C ASP A 17 2.46 14.03 -37.74
N GLY A 18 3.28 14.32 -36.73
CA GLY A 18 2.80 14.82 -35.45
C GLY A 18 1.96 13.81 -34.64
N MET A 19 1.76 12.60 -35.14
CA MET A 19 1.05 11.55 -34.42
C MET A 19 1.94 10.91 -33.37
N ALA A 20 1.46 10.94 -32.13
CA ALA A 20 2.11 10.26 -31.02
C ALA A 20 1.67 8.80 -31.00
N ALA A 21 2.63 7.88 -31.14
CA ALA A 21 2.34 6.46 -30.95
C ALA A 21 2.08 6.20 -29.45
N GLN A 22 0.87 5.80 -29.12
CA GLN A 22 0.50 5.40 -27.76
C GLN A 22 0.67 3.89 -27.61
N THR A 23 1.60 3.48 -26.76
CA THR A 23 1.74 2.07 -26.38
C THR A 23 0.81 1.78 -25.22
N ILE A 24 -0.19 0.94 -25.43
CA ILE A 24 -1.08 0.48 -24.36
C ILE A 24 -0.30 -0.53 -23.52
N ILE A 25 -0.22 -0.25 -22.20
CA ILE A 25 0.38 -1.18 -21.22
C ILE A 25 -0.77 -1.94 -20.59
N SER A 26 -0.86 -3.24 -20.88
CA SER A 26 -1.87 -4.18 -20.34
C SER A 26 -1.27 -5.24 -19.41
N THR A 27 -0.05 -5.00 -18.93
CA THR A 27 0.69 -5.97 -18.10
C THR A 27 0.39 -5.74 -16.61
N GLY A 28 0.13 -6.83 -15.89
CA GLY A 28 0.11 -6.81 -14.42
C GLY A 28 1.54 -6.61 -13.89
N ILE A 29 1.67 -5.88 -12.77
CA ILE A 29 2.95 -5.60 -12.14
C ILE A 29 2.89 -6.09 -10.70
N ALA A 30 3.87 -6.90 -10.29
CA ALA A 30 4.14 -7.25 -8.92
C ALA A 30 5.43 -6.55 -8.46
N LEU A 31 5.37 -5.89 -7.31
CA LEU A 31 6.51 -5.21 -6.70
C LEU A 31 6.77 -5.83 -5.32
N CYS A 32 8.02 -6.14 -5.03
CA CYS A 32 8.45 -6.60 -3.72
C CYS A 32 9.43 -5.58 -3.13
N GLY A 33 9.28 -5.27 -1.84
CA GLY A 33 10.13 -4.31 -1.14
C GLY A 33 10.04 -4.49 0.37
N GLN A 34 10.93 -3.84 1.10
CA GLN A 34 10.95 -3.83 2.56
C GLN A 34 10.08 -2.70 3.13
N ASP A 35 9.90 -1.63 2.37
CA ASP A 35 9.16 -0.45 2.79
C ASP A 35 7.75 -0.43 2.20
N LYS A 36 6.81 0.11 3.00
CA LYS A 36 5.44 0.36 2.54
C LYS A 36 5.43 1.61 1.64
N PRO A 37 4.77 1.59 0.47
CA PRO A 37 4.71 2.76 -0.43
C PRO A 37 3.69 3.81 0.05
N THR A 38 3.74 4.17 1.33
CA THR A 38 2.79 5.09 1.96
C THR A 38 3.09 6.57 1.69
N GLN A 39 4.22 6.88 1.08
CA GLN A 39 4.57 8.25 0.67
C GLN A 39 3.68 8.77 -0.48
N ASP A 40 3.13 7.88 -1.30
CA ASP A 40 2.14 8.21 -2.32
C ASP A 40 0.83 7.45 -2.03
N MET A 41 -0.08 8.10 -1.31
CA MET A 41 -1.38 7.54 -0.97
C MET A 41 -2.22 7.22 -2.20
N ALA A 42 -2.08 8.03 -3.27
CA ALA A 42 -2.78 7.75 -4.51
C ALA A 42 -2.30 6.47 -5.17
N LEU A 43 -1.02 6.13 -5.04
CA LEU A 43 -0.47 4.85 -5.47
C LEU A 43 -0.87 3.73 -4.51
N PHE A 44 -0.70 3.93 -3.20
CA PHE A 44 -0.97 2.91 -2.19
C PHE A 44 -2.42 2.39 -2.21
N THR A 45 -3.39 3.28 -2.44
CA THR A 45 -4.79 2.88 -2.58
C THR A 45 -5.12 2.17 -3.91
N ARG A 46 -4.22 2.20 -4.90
CA ARG A 46 -4.44 1.56 -6.21
C ARG A 46 -3.77 0.20 -6.37
N VAL A 47 -2.92 -0.20 -5.45
CA VAL A 47 -2.29 -1.51 -5.44
C VAL A 47 -3.05 -2.46 -4.52
N LEU A 48 -2.87 -3.76 -4.70
CA LEU A 48 -3.22 -4.76 -3.71
C LEU A 48 -1.97 -4.95 -2.85
N PHE A 49 -2.06 -4.57 -1.59
CA PHE A 49 -0.93 -4.61 -0.67
C PHE A 49 -0.97 -5.88 0.18
N LEU A 50 0.08 -6.69 0.09
CA LEU A 50 0.27 -7.88 0.90
C LEU A 50 1.45 -7.66 1.85
N ALA A 51 1.18 -7.74 3.15
CA ALA A 51 2.22 -7.65 4.17
C ALA A 51 2.70 -9.05 4.56
N PHE A 52 4.00 -9.27 4.46
CA PHE A 52 4.64 -10.50 4.92
C PHE A 52 5.54 -10.17 6.10
N SER A 53 5.35 -10.87 7.21
CA SER A 53 6.21 -10.76 8.38
C SER A 53 7.16 -11.95 8.45
N LYS A 54 8.39 -11.70 8.92
CA LYS A 54 9.32 -12.78 9.20
C LYS A 54 8.84 -13.53 10.45
N THR A 55 8.46 -14.79 10.28
CA THR A 55 8.13 -15.70 11.37
C THR A 55 9.23 -16.72 11.57
N SER A 56 9.32 -17.30 12.78
CA SER A 56 10.10 -18.52 12.98
C SER A 56 9.44 -19.65 12.22
N PHE A 57 10.21 -20.50 11.60
CA PHE A 57 9.72 -21.65 10.84
C PHE A 57 10.34 -22.95 11.37
N SER A 58 9.56 -24.00 11.29
CA SER A 58 9.97 -25.37 11.63
C SER A 58 10.84 -25.98 10.52
N LYS A 59 11.50 -27.10 10.84
CA LYS A 59 12.25 -27.85 9.82
C LYS A 59 11.38 -28.32 8.64
N PRO A 60 10.17 -28.89 8.85
CA PRO A 60 9.30 -29.26 7.74
C PRO A 60 8.91 -28.10 6.81
N GLU A 61 8.70 -26.89 7.36
CA GLU A 61 8.39 -25.70 6.56
C GLU A 61 9.59 -25.26 5.73
N ARG A 62 10.81 -25.37 6.27
CA ARG A 62 12.03 -25.12 5.51
C ARG A 62 12.21 -26.10 4.37
N ASP A 63 12.04 -27.40 4.65
CA ASP A 63 12.17 -28.45 3.65
C ASP A 63 11.15 -28.24 2.52
N ALA A 64 9.88 -27.90 2.85
CA ALA A 64 8.86 -27.56 1.86
C ALA A 64 9.20 -26.30 1.03
N TYR A 65 9.84 -25.29 1.64
CA TYR A 65 10.31 -24.12 0.91
C TYR A 65 11.45 -24.46 -0.05
N GLU A 66 12.40 -25.32 0.35
CA GLU A 66 13.50 -25.78 -0.52
C GLU A 66 12.94 -26.60 -1.72
N ASP A 67 11.93 -27.45 -1.49
CA ASP A 67 11.23 -28.16 -2.55
C ASP A 67 10.54 -27.19 -3.52
N LEU A 68 9.88 -26.15 -3.00
CA LEU A 68 9.25 -25.11 -3.83
C LEU A 68 10.30 -24.36 -4.67
N VAL A 69 11.44 -23.99 -4.10
CA VAL A 69 12.54 -23.34 -4.83
C VAL A 69 13.08 -24.25 -5.93
N ALA A 70 13.26 -25.55 -5.64
CA ALA A 70 13.69 -26.52 -6.64
C ALA A 70 12.68 -26.65 -7.78
N MET A 71 11.37 -26.72 -7.48
CA MET A 71 10.31 -26.74 -8.50
C MET A 71 10.32 -25.46 -9.34
N CYS A 72 10.45 -24.28 -8.72
CA CYS A 72 10.51 -23.00 -9.42
C CYS A 72 11.71 -22.92 -10.37
N SER A 73 12.83 -23.56 -10.05
CA SER A 73 14.03 -23.57 -10.89
C SER A 73 13.80 -24.32 -12.22
N LEU A 74 12.85 -25.24 -12.26
CA LEU A 74 12.46 -25.97 -13.47
C LEU A 74 11.53 -25.14 -14.38
N GLY A 75 11.07 -24.00 -13.92
CA GLY A 75 10.16 -23.11 -14.63
C GLY A 75 8.69 -23.42 -14.37
N ASN A 76 7.89 -22.36 -14.28
CA ASN A 76 6.45 -22.43 -13.95
C ASN A 76 5.54 -22.18 -15.15
N THR A 77 6.05 -22.31 -16.38
CA THR A 77 5.29 -22.05 -17.62
C THR A 77 4.04 -22.92 -17.72
N HIS A 78 4.09 -24.15 -17.23
CA HIS A 78 2.94 -25.06 -17.24
C HIS A 78 1.76 -24.53 -16.42
N LEU A 79 2.01 -23.86 -15.27
CA LEU A 79 0.95 -23.23 -14.47
C LEU A 79 0.28 -22.09 -15.23
N THR A 80 1.08 -21.28 -15.94
CA THR A 80 0.55 -20.20 -16.77
C THR A 80 -0.31 -20.75 -17.91
N LEU A 81 0.15 -21.80 -18.57
CA LEU A 81 -0.59 -22.46 -19.67
C LEU A 81 -1.89 -23.09 -19.17
N GLU A 82 -1.87 -23.70 -17.99
CA GLU A 82 -3.09 -24.25 -17.36
C GLU A 82 -4.13 -23.15 -17.13
N VAL A 83 -3.74 -22.06 -16.49
CA VAL A 83 -4.65 -20.93 -16.27
C VAL A 83 -5.16 -20.34 -17.59
N LEU A 84 -4.29 -20.17 -18.59
CA LEU A 84 -4.68 -19.66 -19.92
C LEU A 84 -5.62 -20.61 -20.68
N GLY A 85 -5.52 -21.92 -20.44
CA GLY A 85 -6.45 -22.92 -20.97
C GLY A 85 -7.90 -22.68 -20.56
N HIS A 86 -8.11 -22.03 -19.41
CA HIS A 86 -9.45 -21.72 -18.88
C HIS A 86 -9.95 -20.32 -19.25
N ARG A 87 -9.30 -19.63 -20.19
CA ARG A 87 -9.62 -18.25 -20.56
C ARG A 87 -11.09 -18.04 -20.94
N GLN A 88 -11.67 -18.91 -21.75
CA GLN A 88 -13.06 -18.79 -22.20
C GLN A 88 -14.06 -18.92 -21.03
N LEU A 89 -13.78 -19.83 -20.10
CA LEU A 89 -14.58 -19.99 -18.89
C LEU A 89 -14.47 -18.74 -18.03
N PHE A 90 -13.27 -18.20 -17.89
CA PHE A 90 -13.02 -16.97 -17.14
C PHE A 90 -13.78 -15.78 -17.74
N GLU A 91 -13.64 -15.52 -19.03
CA GLU A 91 -14.32 -14.42 -19.72
C GLU A 91 -15.85 -14.51 -19.60
N LYS A 92 -16.41 -15.72 -19.62
CA LYS A 92 -17.85 -15.96 -19.49
C LYS A 92 -18.37 -15.70 -18.08
N ASN A 93 -17.63 -16.11 -17.04
CA ASN A 93 -18.14 -16.19 -15.67
C ASN A 93 -17.64 -15.11 -14.73
N PHE A 94 -16.53 -14.42 -15.05
CA PHE A 94 -15.89 -13.46 -14.15
C PHE A 94 -16.81 -12.33 -13.71
N SER A 95 -17.62 -11.76 -14.60
CA SER A 95 -18.54 -10.66 -14.27
C SER A 95 -19.56 -11.05 -13.21
N ASN A 96 -20.09 -12.27 -13.29
CA ASN A 96 -21.02 -12.80 -12.30
C ASN A 96 -20.29 -13.09 -10.97
N ALA A 97 -19.14 -13.73 -11.03
CA ALA A 97 -18.29 -13.98 -9.85
C ALA A 97 -17.90 -12.67 -9.15
N TYR A 98 -17.55 -11.64 -9.91
CA TYR A 98 -17.26 -10.30 -9.38
C TYR A 98 -18.46 -9.70 -8.63
N SER A 99 -19.65 -9.78 -9.20
CA SER A 99 -20.88 -9.25 -8.59
C SER A 99 -21.24 -9.97 -7.29
N LEU A 100 -21.12 -11.31 -7.28
CA LEU A 100 -21.36 -12.13 -6.10
C LEU A 100 -20.33 -11.85 -5.01
N THR A 101 -19.05 -11.81 -5.35
CA THR A 101 -17.96 -11.51 -4.41
C THR A 101 -18.08 -10.10 -3.83
N LYS A 102 -18.44 -9.12 -4.67
CA LYS A 102 -18.70 -7.75 -4.20
C LYS A 102 -19.82 -7.70 -3.17
N SER A 103 -20.95 -8.38 -3.45
CA SER A 103 -22.10 -8.44 -2.53
C SER A 103 -21.74 -9.12 -1.21
N GLU A 104 -20.99 -10.22 -1.27
CA GLU A 104 -20.52 -10.94 -0.08
C GLU A 104 -19.58 -10.11 0.76
N LEU A 105 -18.55 -9.54 0.13
CA LEU A 105 -17.55 -8.71 0.81
C LEU A 105 -18.19 -7.46 1.43
N SER A 106 -19.15 -6.83 0.74
CA SER A 106 -19.88 -5.68 1.28
C SER A 106 -20.64 -6.00 2.57
N LYS A 107 -21.18 -7.22 2.69
CA LYS A 107 -21.87 -7.66 3.92
C LYS A 107 -20.87 -7.90 5.07
N ILE A 108 -19.67 -8.42 4.75
CA ILE A 108 -18.64 -8.70 5.75
C ILE A 108 -18.09 -7.41 6.37
N VAL A 109 -17.95 -6.36 5.56
CA VAL A 109 -17.41 -5.06 6.00
C VAL A 109 -18.51 -4.02 6.22
N GLU A 110 -19.74 -4.44 6.38
CA GLU A 110 -20.87 -3.54 6.62
C GLU A 110 -20.63 -2.66 7.86
N GLY A 111 -20.78 -1.35 7.69
CA GLY A 111 -20.49 -0.36 8.75
C GLY A 111 -19.02 0.04 8.88
N GLU A 112 -18.09 -0.60 8.20
CA GLU A 112 -16.68 -0.21 8.18
C GLU A 112 -16.43 0.89 7.13
N LYS A 113 -15.57 1.86 7.47
CA LYS A 113 -15.14 2.90 6.52
C LYS A 113 -13.94 2.41 5.70
N ILE A 114 -14.19 1.59 4.70
CA ILE A 114 -13.16 1.10 3.78
C ILE A 114 -13.10 2.01 2.55
N HIS A 115 -11.88 2.39 2.13
CA HIS A 115 -11.68 3.18 0.92
C HIS A 115 -12.10 2.40 -0.32
N ASP A 116 -12.96 2.98 -1.18
CA ASP A 116 -13.58 2.32 -2.34
C ASP A 116 -12.58 1.62 -3.27
N ARG A 117 -11.40 2.24 -3.49
CA ARG A 117 -10.37 1.65 -4.35
C ARG A 117 -9.74 0.43 -3.72
N ILE A 118 -9.47 0.48 -2.41
CA ILE A 118 -8.91 -0.67 -1.68
C ILE A 118 -9.92 -1.81 -1.75
N PHE A 119 -11.19 -1.55 -1.44
CA PHE A 119 -12.27 -2.52 -1.54
C PHE A 119 -12.35 -3.13 -2.95
N GLY A 120 -12.37 -2.29 -4.00
CA GLY A 120 -12.41 -2.75 -5.39
C GLY A 120 -11.22 -3.61 -5.80
N ASN A 121 -10.02 -3.27 -5.34
CA ASN A 121 -8.82 -4.04 -5.66
C ASN A 121 -8.86 -5.46 -5.06
N TRP A 122 -9.37 -5.62 -3.84
CA TRP A 122 -9.46 -6.93 -3.18
C TRP A 122 -10.56 -7.83 -3.74
N ILE A 123 -11.61 -7.26 -4.37
CA ILE A 123 -12.62 -8.06 -5.07
C ILE A 123 -12.02 -8.83 -6.25
N ILE A 124 -11.07 -8.25 -6.97
CA ILE A 124 -10.54 -8.81 -8.23
C ILE A 124 -9.93 -10.21 -8.02
N PRO A 125 -8.96 -10.44 -7.13
CA PRO A 125 -8.39 -11.77 -6.93
C PRO A 125 -9.40 -12.76 -6.35
N LEU A 126 -10.31 -12.34 -5.48
CA LEU A 126 -11.37 -13.18 -4.96
C LEU A 126 -12.33 -13.65 -6.05
N ALA A 127 -12.77 -12.74 -6.93
CA ALA A 127 -13.63 -13.07 -8.05
C ALA A 127 -12.93 -13.96 -9.08
N ALA A 128 -11.64 -13.70 -9.33
CA ALA A 128 -10.83 -14.56 -10.21
C ALA A 128 -10.72 -15.99 -9.67
N PHE A 129 -10.43 -16.13 -8.37
CA PHE A 129 -10.38 -17.43 -7.71
C PHE A 129 -11.73 -18.15 -7.81
N ARG A 130 -12.83 -17.49 -7.42
CA ARG A 130 -14.19 -18.04 -7.51
C ARG A 130 -14.55 -18.50 -8.92
N THR A 131 -14.03 -17.83 -9.94
CA THR A 131 -14.27 -18.23 -11.34
C THR A 131 -13.53 -19.50 -11.70
N LEU A 132 -12.35 -19.74 -11.13
CA LEU A 132 -11.43 -20.80 -11.52
C LEU A 132 -11.40 -22.00 -10.55
N GLU A 133 -11.93 -21.87 -9.34
CA GLU A 133 -11.84 -22.93 -8.31
C GLU A 133 -12.48 -24.26 -8.71
N SER A 134 -13.43 -24.23 -9.66
CA SER A 134 -14.07 -25.46 -10.16
C SER A 134 -13.20 -26.23 -11.15
N VAL A 135 -12.17 -25.62 -11.70
CA VAL A 135 -11.32 -26.19 -12.77
C VAL A 135 -9.84 -26.24 -12.40
N LEU A 136 -9.41 -25.47 -11.39
CA LEU A 136 -8.04 -25.49 -10.87
C LEU A 136 -8.03 -26.13 -9.49
N SER A 137 -7.18 -27.14 -9.30
CA SER A 137 -6.93 -27.73 -7.98
C SER A 137 -5.87 -26.90 -7.25
N LEU A 138 -6.31 -26.05 -6.33
CA LEU A 138 -5.41 -25.24 -5.51
C LEU A 138 -5.34 -25.79 -4.07
N PRO A 139 -4.22 -25.62 -3.35
CA PRO A 139 -4.03 -26.16 -2.01
C PRO A 139 -4.76 -25.38 -0.91
N PHE A 140 -5.64 -24.44 -1.27
CA PHE A 140 -6.44 -23.63 -0.37
C PHE A 140 -7.82 -23.36 -0.98
N SER A 141 -8.79 -23.08 -0.12
CA SER A 141 -10.18 -22.82 -0.52
C SER A 141 -10.45 -21.31 -0.74
N TYR A 142 -11.59 -21.01 -1.35
CA TYR A 142 -12.09 -19.63 -1.45
C TYR A 142 -12.24 -18.97 -0.06
N ASN A 143 -12.68 -19.72 0.96
CA ASN A 143 -12.83 -19.17 2.31
C ASN A 143 -11.50 -18.80 2.97
N ASP A 144 -10.45 -19.59 2.70
CA ASP A 144 -9.09 -19.26 3.18
C ASP A 144 -8.62 -17.95 2.54
N LEU A 145 -8.79 -17.81 1.22
CA LEU A 145 -8.45 -16.60 0.51
C LEU A 145 -9.30 -15.40 0.95
N LEU A 146 -10.59 -15.59 1.20
CA LEU A 146 -11.50 -14.55 1.71
C LEU A 146 -11.04 -14.04 3.09
N THR A 147 -10.64 -14.94 3.98
CA THR A 147 -10.12 -14.58 5.30
C THR A 147 -8.88 -13.71 5.18
N VAL A 148 -7.91 -14.10 4.34
CA VAL A 148 -6.70 -13.32 4.08
C VAL A 148 -7.04 -11.97 3.44
N ALA A 149 -7.97 -11.95 2.49
CA ALA A 149 -8.38 -10.73 1.79
C ALA A 149 -9.02 -9.71 2.73
N VAL A 150 -9.93 -10.14 3.61
CA VAL A 150 -10.57 -9.26 4.60
C VAL A 150 -9.54 -8.68 5.57
N ALA A 151 -8.64 -9.51 6.09
CA ALA A 151 -7.57 -9.05 6.97
C ALA A 151 -6.61 -8.07 6.28
N GLY A 152 -6.19 -8.40 5.05
CA GLY A 152 -5.30 -7.55 4.25
C GLY A 152 -5.93 -6.22 3.86
N MET A 153 -7.20 -6.23 3.49
CA MET A 153 -7.97 -5.03 3.15
C MET A 153 -8.10 -4.08 4.35
N ARG A 154 -8.42 -4.62 5.54
CA ARG A 154 -8.50 -3.82 6.78
C ARG A 154 -7.15 -3.22 7.14
N LEU A 155 -6.07 -4.02 7.11
CA LEU A 155 -4.71 -3.55 7.38
C LEU A 155 -4.27 -2.47 6.39
N GLN A 156 -4.56 -2.66 5.10
CA GLN A 156 -4.24 -1.65 4.08
C GLN A 156 -5.02 -0.36 4.29
N ASN A 157 -6.31 -0.46 4.63
CA ASN A 157 -7.16 0.70 4.88
C ASN A 157 -6.73 1.48 6.13
N GLU A 158 -6.41 0.80 7.22
CA GLU A 158 -5.86 1.39 8.44
C GLU A 158 -4.54 2.11 8.15
N THR A 159 -3.60 1.45 7.47
CA THR A 159 -2.32 2.06 7.06
C THR A 159 -2.55 3.31 6.18
N ALA A 160 -3.55 3.28 5.29
CA ALA A 160 -3.90 4.41 4.45
C ALA A 160 -4.44 5.59 5.26
N GLN A 161 -5.30 5.33 6.23
CA GLN A 161 -5.87 6.36 7.11
C GLN A 161 -4.79 7.00 7.99
N GLU A 162 -3.96 6.20 8.67
CA GLU A 162 -2.85 6.69 9.49
C GLU A 162 -1.87 7.57 8.69
N SER A 163 -1.55 7.16 7.48
CA SER A 163 -0.64 7.91 6.61
C SER A 163 -1.25 9.21 6.09
N SER A 164 -2.56 9.24 5.87
CA SER A 164 -3.29 10.45 5.49
C SER A 164 -3.33 11.45 6.64
N GLU A 165 -3.69 11.00 7.84
CA GLU A 165 -3.72 11.84 9.05
C GLU A 165 -2.35 12.44 9.36
N MET A 166 -1.27 11.66 9.19
CA MET A 166 0.08 12.14 9.36
C MET A 166 0.46 13.16 8.27
N GLY A 167 0.03 12.96 7.03
CA GLY A 167 0.21 13.91 5.94
C GLY A 167 -0.46 15.25 6.24
N ASP A 168 -1.73 15.21 6.63
CA ASP A 168 -2.51 16.40 7.00
C ASP A 168 -1.89 17.14 8.19
N PHE A 169 -1.38 16.40 9.18
CA PHE A 169 -0.65 16.98 10.31
C PHE A 169 0.60 17.74 9.86
N TRP A 170 1.43 17.15 9.00
CA TRP A 170 2.66 17.80 8.53
C TRP A 170 2.37 19.00 7.64
N GLU A 171 1.37 18.93 6.78
CA GLU A 171 0.93 20.04 5.93
C GLU A 171 0.45 21.22 6.78
N ALA A 172 -0.38 20.95 7.79
CA ALA A 172 -0.85 21.97 8.72
C ALA A 172 0.31 22.58 9.54
N LEU A 173 1.24 21.75 10.04
CA LEU A 173 2.41 22.24 10.80
C LEU A 173 3.32 23.13 9.93
N GLN A 174 3.53 22.73 8.66
CA GLN A 174 4.27 23.55 7.69
C GLN A 174 3.54 24.86 7.42
N GLY A 175 2.23 24.84 7.28
CA GLY A 175 1.40 26.04 7.14
C GLY A 175 1.54 26.98 8.34
N PHE A 176 1.51 26.46 9.57
CA PHE A 176 1.75 27.26 10.78
C PHE A 176 3.16 27.86 10.82
N HIS A 177 4.16 27.12 10.37
CA HIS A 177 5.53 27.63 10.27
C HIS A 177 5.64 28.77 9.27
N THR A 178 5.08 28.61 8.08
CA THR A 178 5.07 29.64 7.02
C THR A 178 4.35 30.92 7.48
N GLN A 179 3.31 30.78 8.30
CA GLN A 179 2.56 31.89 8.89
C GLN A 179 3.27 32.54 10.11
N GLY A 180 4.44 32.02 10.51
CA GLY A 180 5.16 32.49 11.70
C GLY A 180 4.53 32.09 13.05
N ARG A 181 3.54 31.17 13.02
CA ARG A 181 2.84 30.68 14.22
C ARG A 181 3.60 29.53 14.90
N ALA A 182 4.23 28.64 14.12
CA ALA A 182 5.12 27.61 14.65
C ALA A 182 6.55 28.19 14.76
N ILE A 183 6.99 28.42 16.00
CA ILE A 183 8.24 29.15 16.32
C ILE A 183 9.29 28.15 16.80
N ASP A 184 10.53 28.27 16.29
CA ASP A 184 11.68 27.49 16.76
C ASP A 184 11.88 27.66 18.29
N LYS A 185 12.32 26.60 18.93
CA LYS A 185 12.51 26.47 20.39
C LYS A 185 11.23 26.49 21.24
N ALA A 186 10.12 27.04 20.73
CA ALA A 186 8.84 27.04 21.42
C ALA A 186 8.00 25.80 21.01
N HIS A 187 7.81 25.61 19.71
CA HIS A 187 6.95 24.55 19.15
C HIS A 187 7.76 23.37 18.63
N PHE A 188 8.93 23.63 18.08
CA PHE A 188 9.82 22.62 17.57
C PHE A 188 11.30 22.98 17.78
N ARG A 189 12.18 21.99 17.61
CA ARG A 189 13.63 22.17 17.60
C ARG A 189 14.25 21.13 16.68
N ILE A 190 15.20 21.54 15.84
CA ILE A 190 15.98 20.63 15.01
C ILE A 190 17.36 20.46 15.65
N LYS A 191 17.77 19.21 15.84
CA LYS A 191 19.11 18.86 16.31
C LYS A 191 19.72 17.82 15.39
N TRP A 192 21.02 17.93 15.16
CA TRP A 192 21.77 16.96 14.34
C TRP A 192 22.29 15.82 15.22
N HIS A 193 22.00 14.58 14.81
CA HIS A 193 22.39 13.37 15.53
C HIS A 193 23.05 12.37 14.61
N ARG A 194 24.08 11.69 15.11
CA ARG A 194 24.60 10.46 14.50
C ARG A 194 23.92 9.21 15.09
N THR A 195 23.51 9.29 16.34
CA THR A 195 22.78 8.23 17.03
C THR A 195 21.55 8.86 17.68
N PHE A 196 20.40 8.26 17.47
CA PHE A 196 19.14 8.72 18.04
C PHE A 196 18.46 7.57 18.78
N ARG A 197 18.07 7.82 20.02
CA ARG A 197 17.29 6.91 20.83
C ARG A 197 15.95 7.54 21.18
N SER A 198 14.87 6.88 20.76
CA SER A 198 13.51 7.23 21.20
C SER A 198 13.14 6.41 22.42
N THR A 199 12.34 6.96 23.33
CA THR A 199 11.78 6.24 24.48
C THR A 199 10.89 5.06 24.09
N THR A 200 10.38 5.07 22.85
CA THR A 200 9.50 4.02 22.30
C THR A 200 10.24 2.98 21.47
N MET A 201 11.49 3.23 21.08
CA MET A 201 12.30 2.30 20.28
C MET A 201 13.15 1.40 21.18
N LYS A 202 13.23 0.11 20.83
CA LYS A 202 14.05 -0.87 21.54
C LYS A 202 15.55 -0.73 21.22
N GLU A 203 15.89 -0.22 20.04
CA GLU A 203 17.24 -0.11 19.54
C GLU A 203 17.55 1.35 19.14
N ASP A 204 18.84 1.70 19.23
CA ASP A 204 19.31 3.02 18.81
C ASP A 204 19.36 3.08 17.28
N MET A 205 18.82 4.15 16.69
CA MET A 205 19.02 4.44 15.26
C MET A 205 20.38 5.06 15.05
N VAL A 206 21.23 4.41 14.26
CA VAL A 206 22.55 4.90 13.89
C VAL A 206 22.51 5.39 12.45
N PHE A 207 22.87 6.65 12.24
CA PHE A 207 22.93 7.27 10.91
C PHE A 207 24.37 7.27 10.38
N ALA A 208 24.53 7.04 9.09
CA ALA A 208 25.84 7.07 8.42
C ALA A 208 26.48 8.47 8.53
N GLU A 209 25.67 9.52 8.45
CA GLU A 209 26.07 10.92 8.61
C GLU A 209 25.19 11.63 9.65
N PRO A 210 25.64 12.79 10.21
CA PRO A 210 24.81 13.57 11.10
C PRO A 210 23.50 13.94 10.40
N THR A 211 22.38 13.46 10.94
CA THR A 211 21.03 13.64 10.36
C THR A 211 20.21 14.59 11.23
N PRO A 212 19.47 15.55 10.63
CA PRO A 212 18.61 16.44 11.38
C PRO A 212 17.41 15.66 11.94
N VAL A 213 17.21 15.75 13.24
CA VAL A 213 16.06 15.17 13.95
C VAL A 213 15.18 16.32 14.45
N LEU A 214 13.91 16.27 14.06
CA LEU A 214 12.90 17.23 14.49
C LEU A 214 12.28 16.79 15.83
N TYR A 215 12.38 17.65 16.82
CA TYR A 215 11.71 17.50 18.12
C TYR A 215 10.50 18.41 18.16
N LEU A 216 9.35 17.87 18.48
CA LEU A 216 8.11 18.61 18.64
C LEU A 216 7.73 18.73 20.11
N ASN A 217 7.38 19.93 20.55
CA ASN A 217 6.72 20.14 21.84
C ASN A 217 5.22 19.85 21.63
N SER A 218 4.79 18.64 21.98
CA SER A 218 3.44 18.16 21.71
C SER A 218 2.35 19.08 22.29
N ALA A 219 2.55 19.62 23.48
CA ALA A 219 1.59 20.52 24.13
C ALA A 219 1.47 21.86 23.39
N ALA A 220 2.61 22.45 22.99
CA ALA A 220 2.63 23.71 22.26
C ALA A 220 2.06 23.55 20.84
N VAL A 221 2.42 22.45 20.14
CA VAL A 221 1.91 22.12 18.82
C VAL A 221 0.40 21.87 18.86
N ALA A 222 -0.11 21.09 19.84
CA ALA A 222 -1.54 20.90 20.03
C ALA A 222 -2.29 22.24 20.24
N GLY A 223 -1.65 23.21 20.90
CA GLY A 223 -2.17 24.56 21.05
C GLY A 223 -2.37 25.31 19.72
N LEU A 224 -1.50 25.07 18.72
CA LEU A 224 -1.65 25.65 17.38
C LEU A 224 -2.91 25.12 16.66
N PHE A 225 -3.14 23.82 16.75
CA PHE A 225 -4.33 23.17 16.14
C PHE A 225 -5.64 23.58 16.83
N ASN A 226 -5.61 23.82 18.15
CA ASN A 226 -6.78 24.22 18.93
C ASN A 226 -7.07 25.73 18.89
N GLY A 227 -6.35 26.50 18.08
CA GLY A 227 -6.55 27.97 17.94
C GLY A 227 -6.11 28.81 19.15
N ARG A 228 -5.61 28.19 20.23
CA ARG A 228 -5.17 28.87 21.45
C ARG A 228 -3.74 29.43 21.39
N GLY A 229 -2.99 29.13 20.32
CA GLY A 229 -1.57 29.50 20.19
C GLY A 229 -1.29 30.95 19.83
N ALA A 230 -2.28 31.76 19.51
CA ALA A 230 -2.06 33.13 19.01
C ALA A 230 -2.06 34.21 20.08
N ALA A 231 -2.52 33.94 21.30
CA ALA A 231 -2.71 34.98 22.30
C ALA A 231 -1.51 35.24 23.26
N ASN A 232 -0.56 34.29 23.36
CA ASN A 232 0.52 34.37 24.35
C ASN A 232 1.93 34.67 23.77
N ALA A 233 2.07 34.89 22.47
CA ALA A 233 3.37 35.15 21.83
C ALA A 233 3.72 36.64 21.71
N THR A 234 2.81 37.54 22.12
CA THR A 234 3.02 39.01 22.05
C THR A 234 3.25 39.69 23.39
N ALA A 235 3.39 38.90 24.47
CA ALA A 235 3.70 39.45 25.79
C ALA A 235 4.99 38.79 26.32
N ASN A 236 6.16 39.24 25.80
CA ASN A 236 7.45 39.36 26.51
C ASN A 236 8.48 39.97 25.55
#